data_a176bb2fc46775898513127411dfee9d
#
_entry.id   a176bb2fc46775898513127411dfee9d
#
_cell.length_a   1.000
_cell.length_b   1.000
_cell.length_c   1.000
_cell.angle_alpha   90.00
_cell.angle_beta   90.00
_cell.angle_gamma   90.00
#
_symmetry.space_group_name_H-M   'P 1'
#
loop_
_entity.id
_entity.type
_entity.pdbx_description
1 polymer ?
#
loop_
_entity_poly.entity_id
_entity_poly.type
_entity_poly.pdbx_seq_one_letter_code
_entity_poly.pdbx_strand_id
1 'polypeptide(L)'
;MSHVRKQIRDALVTAVTGLTTTGSRVYRSRVYPLESGKLPGLCVYTKSEEVINSTMTRPRTQMRQLEVSVEAYLMANTNFDNTLDTIAVEIEEAIYSNAALNALVKQINITGFEADYSGEGEKVVGVGNFNVQIIYSVRENDIETAA
;
A
#
# COMPACT_ATOMS: atom_id res chain seq x y z
N MET A 1 -7.16 -18.49 -10.59
CA MET A 1 -6.64 -17.12 -10.63
C MET A 1 -7.13 -16.33 -9.43
N SER A 2 -6.49 -15.24 -9.14
CA SER A 2 -6.80 -14.45 -7.94
C SER A 2 -7.68 -13.25 -8.27
N HIS A 3 -8.47 -12.81 -7.28
CA HIS A 3 -9.21 -11.56 -7.36
C HIS A 3 -8.26 -10.42 -7.78
N VAL A 4 -8.72 -9.52 -8.63
CA VAL A 4 -7.90 -8.39 -9.10
C VAL A 4 -7.35 -7.59 -7.91
N ARG A 5 -8.14 -7.42 -6.85
CA ARG A 5 -7.69 -6.76 -5.63
C ARG A 5 -6.42 -7.39 -5.05
N LYS A 6 -6.35 -8.72 -5.05
CA LYS A 6 -5.14 -9.43 -4.60
C LYS A 6 -3.98 -9.18 -5.55
N GLN A 7 -4.24 -9.20 -6.85
CA GLN A 7 -3.22 -8.93 -7.86
C GLN A 7 -2.64 -7.53 -7.69
N ILE A 8 -3.49 -6.54 -7.41
CA ILE A 8 -3.08 -5.16 -7.16
C ILE A 8 -2.23 -5.07 -5.89
N ARG A 9 -2.67 -5.72 -4.81
CA ARG A 9 -1.90 -5.74 -3.56
C ARG A 9 -0.54 -6.38 -3.75
N ASP A 10 -0.48 -7.50 -4.46
CA ASP A 10 0.78 -8.18 -4.72
C ASP A 10 1.71 -7.33 -5.59
N ALA A 11 1.18 -6.65 -6.59
CA ALA A 11 1.96 -5.72 -7.42
C ALA A 11 2.48 -4.54 -6.60
N LEU A 12 1.65 -4.04 -5.69
CA LEU A 12 2.04 -2.95 -4.80
C LEU A 12 3.17 -3.38 -3.86
N VAL A 13 3.06 -4.57 -3.27
CA VAL A 13 4.11 -5.14 -2.43
C VAL A 13 5.41 -5.28 -3.21
N THR A 14 5.32 -5.78 -4.43
CA THR A 14 6.51 -5.91 -5.30
C THR A 14 7.13 -4.56 -5.60
N ALA A 15 6.30 -3.56 -5.89
CA ALA A 15 6.78 -2.21 -6.20
C ALA A 15 7.57 -1.59 -5.04
N VAL A 16 7.12 -1.81 -3.80
CA VAL A 16 7.77 -1.22 -2.62
C VAL A 16 8.80 -2.14 -1.97
N THR A 17 9.07 -3.30 -2.56
CA THR A 17 10.12 -4.20 -2.09
C THR A 17 11.45 -3.81 -2.72
N GLY A 18 12.51 -3.80 -1.94
CA GLY A 18 13.86 -3.49 -2.43
C GLY A 18 14.22 -2.02 -2.43
N LEU A 19 13.46 -1.20 -1.72
CA LEU A 19 13.79 0.22 -1.57
C LEU A 19 15.03 0.39 -0.72
N THR A 20 15.77 1.48 -0.94
CA THR A 20 17.05 1.71 -0.30
C THR A 20 16.97 1.68 1.23
N THR A 21 15.97 2.29 1.81
CA THR A 21 15.84 2.40 3.27
C THR A 21 15.24 1.16 3.92
N THR A 22 14.21 0.59 3.31
CA THR A 22 13.46 -0.53 3.90
C THR A 22 13.83 -1.90 3.36
N GLY A 23 14.45 -1.94 2.18
CA GLY A 23 14.92 -3.19 1.56
C GLY A 23 13.80 -4.19 1.32
N SER A 24 14.05 -5.44 1.69
CA SER A 24 13.08 -6.52 1.51
C SER A 24 12.16 -6.71 2.73
N ARG A 25 12.24 -5.85 3.72
CA ARG A 25 11.40 -5.93 4.92
C ARG A 25 10.02 -5.37 4.66
N VAL A 26 9.26 -6.07 3.82
CA VAL A 26 7.90 -5.69 3.41
C VAL A 26 6.97 -6.86 3.72
N TYR A 27 5.89 -6.58 4.46
CA TYR A 27 4.94 -7.58 4.92
C TYR A 27 3.56 -7.31 4.35
N ARG A 28 2.86 -8.37 3.93
CA ARG A 28 1.58 -8.29 3.21
C ARG A 28 0.37 -8.13 4.09
N SER A 29 0.56 -8.11 5.39
CA SER A 29 -0.53 -7.95 6.34
C SER A 29 -0.02 -7.18 7.54
N ARG A 30 -0.96 -6.74 8.38
CA ARG A 30 -0.60 -6.02 9.60
C ARG A 30 0.04 -6.99 10.57
N VAL A 31 1.36 -6.89 10.69
CA VAL A 31 2.16 -7.78 11.55
C VAL A 31 2.46 -7.08 12.86
N TYR A 32 2.27 -7.78 13.95
CA TYR A 32 2.54 -7.28 15.30
C TYR A 32 3.80 -7.80 15.87
N PRO A 33 4.32 -7.02 16.80
CA PRO A 33 5.01 -5.78 16.49
C PRO A 33 6.27 -6.15 15.72
N LEU A 34 6.73 -5.30 14.87
CA LEU A 34 7.98 -5.58 14.18
C LEU A 34 9.10 -5.54 15.20
N GLU A 35 9.89 -6.57 15.24
CA GLU A 35 11.07 -6.63 16.10
C GLU A 35 12.10 -5.62 15.63
N SER A 36 12.95 -5.16 16.55
CA SER A 36 13.93 -4.12 16.23
C SER A 36 14.85 -4.49 15.07
N GLY A 37 15.13 -5.80 14.89
CA GLY A 37 15.94 -6.29 13.76
C GLY A 37 15.23 -6.23 12.42
N LYS A 38 13.92 -5.95 12.41
CA LYS A 38 13.11 -5.86 11.18
C LYS A 38 12.74 -4.43 10.84
N LEU A 39 13.33 -3.47 11.52
CA LEU A 39 13.10 -2.05 11.29
C LEU A 39 14.28 -1.42 10.55
N PRO A 40 14.06 -0.44 9.69
CA PRO A 40 12.75 0.01 9.21
C PRO A 40 12.10 -1.04 8.30
N GLY A 41 10.79 -1.15 8.38
CA GLY A 41 10.02 -2.11 7.59
C GLY A 41 8.68 -1.55 7.16
N LEU A 42 8.07 -2.20 6.18
CA LEU A 42 6.77 -1.79 5.63
C LEU A 42 5.73 -2.88 5.83
N CYS A 43 4.49 -2.47 6.09
CA CYS A 43 3.34 -3.35 6.07
C CYS A 43 2.35 -2.82 5.04
N VAL A 44 1.88 -3.69 4.17
CA VAL A 44 0.91 -3.34 3.13
C VAL A 44 -0.34 -4.18 3.33
N TYR A 45 -1.48 -3.53 3.52
CA TYR A 45 -2.73 -4.26 3.70
C TYR A 45 -3.92 -3.48 3.16
N THR A 46 -4.95 -4.24 2.76
CA THR A 46 -6.20 -3.70 2.25
C THR A 46 -7.08 -3.26 3.41
N LYS A 47 -7.66 -2.08 3.32
CA LYS A 47 -8.56 -1.54 4.36
C LYS A 47 -10.01 -1.70 3.98
N SER A 48 -10.41 -1.22 2.80
CA SER A 48 -11.81 -1.22 2.38
C SER A 48 -11.91 -1.11 0.87
N GLU A 49 -13.09 -1.39 0.35
CA GLU A 49 -13.35 -1.27 -1.07
C GLU A 49 -14.81 -0.92 -1.29
N GLU A 50 -15.07 0.05 -2.17
CA GLU A 50 -16.40 0.41 -2.62
C GLU A 50 -16.59 -0.04 -4.06
N VAL A 51 -17.78 -0.51 -4.38
CA VAL A 51 -18.12 -1.00 -5.72
C VAL A 51 -19.20 -0.13 -6.31
N ILE A 52 -18.96 0.37 -7.51
CA ILE A 52 -19.90 1.20 -8.26
C ILE A 52 -20.10 0.58 -9.62
N ASN A 53 -21.35 0.32 -9.98
CA ASN A 53 -21.68 -0.17 -11.34
C ASN A 53 -21.61 0.99 -12.33
N SER A 54 -20.79 0.86 -13.34
CA SER A 54 -20.60 1.92 -14.32
C SER A 54 -21.35 1.71 -15.64
N THR A 55 -21.95 0.53 -15.83
CA THR A 55 -22.77 0.25 -17.03
C THR A 55 -24.10 -0.36 -16.63
N MET A 56 -25.09 -0.24 -17.50
CA MET A 56 -26.43 -0.79 -17.28
C MET A 56 -26.61 -2.16 -17.94
N THR A 57 -25.77 -2.50 -18.90
CA THR A 57 -25.85 -3.77 -19.61
C THR A 57 -25.13 -4.88 -18.86
N ARG A 58 -25.67 -6.10 -18.91
CA ARG A 58 -25.06 -7.25 -18.24
C ARG A 58 -24.17 -8.05 -19.20
N PRO A 59 -23.00 -8.52 -18.73
CA PRO A 59 -22.44 -8.26 -17.39
C PRO A 59 -22.03 -6.81 -17.22
N ARG A 60 -22.31 -6.26 -16.05
CA ARG A 60 -21.98 -4.87 -15.77
C ARG A 60 -20.48 -4.70 -15.58
N THR A 61 -19.96 -3.59 -16.05
CA THR A 61 -18.61 -3.16 -15.67
C THR A 61 -18.70 -2.40 -14.37
N GLN A 62 -17.84 -2.76 -13.43
CA GLN A 62 -17.82 -2.15 -12.11
C GLN A 62 -16.54 -1.36 -11.93
N MET A 63 -16.70 -0.14 -11.45
CA MET A 63 -15.56 0.65 -10.95
C MET A 63 -15.42 0.35 -9.46
N ARG A 64 -14.23 0.04 -9.03
CA ARG A 64 -13.97 -0.26 -7.63
C ARG A 64 -12.93 0.69 -7.08
N GLN A 65 -13.23 1.23 -5.92
CA GLN A 65 -12.35 2.15 -5.21
C GLN A 65 -11.78 1.42 -4.01
N LEU A 66 -10.52 1.05 -4.12
CA LEU A 66 -9.80 0.28 -3.11
C LEU A 66 -8.96 1.19 -2.25
N GLU A 67 -9.07 1.04 -0.94
CA GLU A 67 -8.22 1.74 0.01
C GLU A 67 -7.19 0.75 0.55
N VAL A 68 -5.92 1.08 0.36
CA VAL A 68 -4.80 0.27 0.83
C VAL A 68 -3.96 1.12 1.77
N SER A 69 -3.50 0.53 2.84
CA SER A 69 -2.59 1.20 3.77
C SER A 69 -1.19 0.65 3.59
N VAL A 70 -0.23 1.56 3.47
CA VAL A 70 1.20 1.24 3.51
C VAL A 70 1.75 1.88 4.76
N GLU A 71 2.15 1.07 5.73
CA GLU A 71 2.67 1.57 7.00
C GLU A 71 4.18 1.35 7.05
N ALA A 72 4.92 2.42 7.31
CA ALA A 72 6.36 2.36 7.51
C ALA A 72 6.64 2.39 9.01
N TYR A 73 7.28 1.36 9.52
CA TYR A 73 7.67 1.24 10.93
C TYR A 73 9.16 1.47 11.07
N LEU A 74 9.54 2.34 11.98
CA LEU A 74 10.95 2.62 12.24
C LEU A 74 11.14 3.08 13.69
N MET A 75 12.39 3.04 14.15
CA MET A 75 12.73 3.50 15.48
C MET A 75 12.59 5.02 15.54
N ALA A 76 11.85 5.51 16.52
CA ALA A 76 11.68 6.95 16.72
C ALA A 76 12.94 7.52 17.40
N ASN A 77 13.62 8.37 16.69
CA ASN A 77 14.80 9.08 17.19
C ASN A 77 14.79 10.50 16.64
N THR A 78 15.88 11.23 16.83
CA THR A 78 15.96 12.63 16.39
C THR A 78 15.81 12.80 14.88
N ASN A 79 16.09 11.75 14.11
CA ASN A 79 15.99 11.77 12.65
C ASN A 79 14.73 11.08 12.12
N PHE A 80 13.76 10.81 13.00
CA PHE A 80 12.55 10.07 12.64
C PHE A 80 11.84 10.71 11.44
N ASP A 81 11.58 12.02 11.53
CA ASP A 81 10.86 12.72 10.46
C ASP A 81 11.62 12.72 9.15
N ASN A 82 12.94 12.93 9.21
CA ASN A 82 13.78 12.95 8.01
C ASN A 82 13.82 11.57 7.35
N THR A 83 13.96 10.51 8.16
CA THR A 83 13.97 9.14 7.65
C THR A 83 12.62 8.78 7.06
N LEU A 84 11.55 9.19 7.70
CA LEU A 84 10.19 8.94 7.21
C LEU A 84 9.93 9.64 5.88
N ASP A 85 10.41 10.89 5.75
CA ASP A 85 10.29 11.63 4.48
C ASP A 85 11.11 10.97 3.37
N THR A 86 12.28 10.41 3.69
CA THR A 86 13.08 9.66 2.72
C THR A 86 12.33 8.41 2.25
N ILE A 87 11.72 7.69 3.19
CA ILE A 87 10.89 6.52 2.86
C ILE A 87 9.71 6.94 1.99
N ALA A 88 9.10 8.07 2.29
CA ALA A 88 7.98 8.60 1.51
C ALA A 88 8.36 8.83 0.05
N VAL A 89 9.50 9.45 -0.19
CA VAL A 89 10.01 9.67 -1.56
C VAL A 89 10.17 8.34 -2.28
N GLU A 90 10.80 7.37 -1.64
CA GLU A 90 11.04 6.06 -2.24
C GLU A 90 9.74 5.34 -2.57
N ILE A 91 8.76 5.38 -1.64
CA ILE A 91 7.46 4.73 -1.83
C ILE A 91 6.68 5.39 -2.97
N GLU A 92 6.58 6.71 -2.95
CA GLU A 92 5.80 7.44 -3.95
C GLU A 92 6.38 7.24 -5.35
N GLU A 93 7.68 7.34 -5.50
CA GLU A 93 8.33 7.12 -6.80
C GLU A 93 8.14 5.67 -7.27
N ALA A 94 8.26 4.70 -6.37
CA ALA A 94 8.11 3.29 -6.71
C ALA A 94 6.68 2.98 -7.17
N ILE A 95 5.69 3.51 -6.48
CA ILE A 95 4.28 3.26 -6.79
C ILE A 95 3.91 3.87 -8.15
N TYR A 96 4.24 5.14 -8.36
CA TYR A 96 3.82 5.84 -9.58
C TYR A 96 4.59 5.40 -10.83
N SER A 97 5.77 4.83 -10.67
CA SER A 97 6.59 4.38 -11.80
C SER A 97 6.48 2.90 -12.10
N ASN A 98 5.76 2.11 -11.30
CA ASN A 98 5.67 0.68 -11.51
C ASN A 98 4.70 0.33 -12.64
N ALA A 99 5.22 -0.20 -13.75
CA ALA A 99 4.42 -0.50 -14.94
C ALA A 99 3.40 -1.62 -14.69
N ALA A 100 3.78 -2.67 -13.96
CA ALA A 100 2.88 -3.79 -13.69
C ALA A 100 1.68 -3.37 -12.87
N LEU A 101 1.91 -2.54 -11.85
CA LEU A 101 0.83 -2.00 -11.01
C LEU A 101 -0.07 -1.09 -11.83
N ASN A 102 0.51 -0.17 -12.58
CA ASN A 102 -0.26 0.78 -13.38
C ASN A 102 -1.08 0.10 -14.48
N ALA A 103 -0.66 -1.07 -14.96
CA ALA A 103 -1.41 -1.84 -15.95
C ALA A 103 -2.70 -2.45 -15.37
N LEU A 104 -2.76 -2.68 -14.06
CA LEU A 104 -3.92 -3.28 -13.40
C LEU A 104 -4.97 -2.26 -12.97
N VAL A 105 -4.62 -0.99 -12.92
CA VAL A 105 -5.47 0.04 -12.32
C VAL A 105 -5.80 1.14 -13.31
N LYS A 106 -6.91 1.86 -13.06
CA LYS A 106 -7.28 3.04 -13.84
C LYS A 106 -6.64 4.28 -13.24
N GLN A 107 -6.50 4.32 -11.92
CA GLN A 107 -5.95 5.46 -11.21
C GLN A 107 -5.37 5.00 -9.89
N ILE A 108 -4.27 5.60 -9.49
CA ILE A 108 -3.66 5.36 -8.19
C ILE A 108 -3.21 6.70 -7.62
N ASN A 109 -3.61 6.98 -6.38
CA ASN A 109 -3.28 8.22 -5.69
C ASN A 109 -2.92 7.93 -4.24
N ILE A 110 -1.89 8.62 -3.77
CA ILE A 110 -1.62 8.67 -2.34
C ILE A 110 -2.42 9.85 -1.80
N THR A 111 -3.46 9.55 -1.01
CA THR A 111 -4.44 10.56 -0.58
C THR A 111 -4.14 11.18 0.77
N GLY A 112 -3.25 10.57 1.55
CA GLY A 112 -2.93 11.11 2.85
C GLY A 112 -1.77 10.39 3.50
N PHE A 113 -1.23 11.05 4.51
CA PHE A 113 -0.11 10.56 5.29
C PHE A 113 -0.31 10.98 6.73
N GLU A 114 -0.09 10.05 7.65
CA GLU A 114 -0.13 10.33 9.08
C GLU A 114 1.07 9.68 9.75
N ALA A 115 1.67 10.39 10.68
CA ALA A 115 2.78 9.88 11.48
C ALA A 115 2.35 9.78 12.93
N ASP A 116 2.73 8.70 13.60
CA ASP A 116 2.40 8.48 14.99
C ASP A 116 3.55 7.76 15.69
N TYR A 117 3.54 7.82 17.00
CA TYR A 117 4.53 7.16 17.84
C TYR A 117 3.82 6.17 18.75
N SER A 118 4.36 4.97 18.86
CA SER A 118 3.84 3.97 19.77
C SER A 118 4.99 3.36 20.56
N GLY A 119 4.71 2.98 21.80
CA GLY A 119 5.70 2.40 22.69
C GLY A 119 6.15 3.37 23.78
N GLU A 120 6.79 2.81 24.80
CA GLU A 120 7.28 3.56 25.94
C GLU A 120 8.73 3.19 26.22
N GLY A 121 9.46 4.09 26.89
CA GLY A 121 10.83 3.86 27.31
C GLY A 121 11.84 4.13 26.19
N GLU A 122 12.93 3.37 26.21
CA GLU A 122 14.06 3.60 25.30
C GLU A 122 13.81 3.15 23.86
N LYS A 123 12.80 2.29 23.66
CA LYS A 123 12.49 1.75 22.34
C LYS A 123 11.12 2.23 21.87
N VAL A 124 11.08 3.46 21.41
CA VAL A 124 9.87 4.03 20.83
C VAL A 124 9.87 3.70 19.34
N VAL A 125 8.78 3.09 18.88
CA VAL A 125 8.59 2.77 17.47
C VAL A 125 7.62 3.80 16.89
N GLY A 126 8.03 4.43 15.80
CA GLY A 126 7.16 5.34 15.07
C GLY A 126 6.59 4.65 13.85
N VAL A 127 5.43 5.08 13.43
CA VAL A 127 4.78 4.57 12.24
C VAL A 127 4.32 5.73 11.36
N GLY A 128 4.61 5.61 10.06
CA GLY A 128 4.08 6.52 9.05
C GLY A 128 3.08 5.75 8.21
N ASN A 129 1.85 6.21 8.16
CA ASN A 129 0.78 5.55 7.43
C ASN A 129 0.46 6.32 6.16
N PHE A 130 0.63 5.66 5.01
CA PHE A 130 0.28 6.20 3.70
C PHE A 130 -1.04 5.59 3.26
N ASN A 131 -2.03 6.43 3.00
CA ASN A 131 -3.31 5.99 2.46
C ASN A 131 -3.23 6.03 0.93
N VAL A 132 -3.36 4.88 0.30
CA VAL A 132 -3.31 4.75 -1.15
C VAL A 132 -4.71 4.42 -1.66
N GLN A 133 -5.25 5.28 -2.50
CA GLN A 133 -6.54 5.07 -3.13
C GLN A 133 -6.30 4.56 -4.55
N ILE A 134 -6.90 3.42 -4.85
CA ILE A 134 -6.74 2.77 -6.15
C ILE A 134 -8.12 2.59 -6.78
N ILE A 135 -8.27 3.07 -8.00
CA ILE A 135 -9.49 2.87 -8.77
C ILE A 135 -9.17 1.88 -9.88
N TYR A 136 -9.92 0.80 -9.93
CA TYR A 136 -9.78 -0.22 -10.97
C TYR A 136 -11.15 -0.67 -11.45
N SER A 137 -11.16 -1.38 -12.55
CA SER A 137 -12.40 -1.81 -13.19
C SER A 137 -12.37 -3.32 -13.41
N VAL A 138 -13.51 -3.96 -13.19
CA VAL A 138 -13.72 -5.38 -13.47
C VAL A 138 -15.11 -5.56 -14.00
N ARG A 139 -15.37 -6.72 -14.65
CA ARG A 139 -16.73 -7.11 -14.99
C ARG A 139 -17.32 -7.89 -13.81
N GLU A 140 -18.61 -7.72 -13.57
CA GLU A 140 -19.27 -8.33 -12.41
C GLU A 140 -19.17 -9.86 -12.38
N ASN A 141 -18.98 -10.47 -13.55
CA ASN A 141 -18.86 -11.92 -13.68
C ASN A 141 -17.40 -12.40 -13.86
N ASP A 142 -16.44 -11.49 -13.79
CA ASP A 142 -15.02 -11.83 -13.92
C ASP A 142 -14.16 -10.89 -13.09
N ILE A 143 -14.07 -11.20 -11.81
CA ILE A 143 -13.31 -10.40 -10.85
C ILE A 143 -11.83 -10.78 -10.82
N GLU A 144 -11.42 -11.71 -11.67
CA GLU A 144 -10.01 -12.15 -11.76
C GLU A 144 -9.25 -11.44 -12.86
N THR A 145 -9.94 -10.69 -13.70
CA THR A 145 -9.35 -9.98 -14.84
C THR A 145 -9.71 -8.50 -14.78
N ALA A 146 -8.69 -7.64 -14.81
CA ALA A 146 -8.92 -6.20 -14.89
C ALA A 146 -9.55 -5.84 -16.24
N ALA A 147 -10.58 -5.00 -16.20
CA ALA A 147 -11.31 -4.59 -17.38
C ALA A 147 -10.89 -3.22 -17.90
#